data_3efc86a95e3999cddf743a5678cc4150
#
_entry.id   3efc86a95e3999cddf743a5678cc4150
#
_cell.length_a   1.000
_cell.length_b   1.000
_cell.length_c   1.000
_cell.angle_alpha   90.00
_cell.angle_beta   90.00
_cell.angle_gamma   90.00
#
_symmetry.space_group_name_H-M   'P 1'
#
loop_
_entity.id
_entity.type
_entity.pdbx_description
1 polymer ?
#
loop_
_entity_poly.entity_id
_entity_poly.type
_entity_poly.pdbx_seq_one_letter_code
_entity_poly.pdbx_strand_id
1 'polypeptide(L)'
;MSTVKERAFLLLILSLGAAHLLAGQSIPRMPDGKPKFSGVWAGPAFLHVAGPDDTDTPRVTSFDRSRMAPFLPGAEAKFFQKPTGDLLHDDPTALCLPDGHPREALAPYAQQIVQTSDSVVILYEYMHFFRVIPIGKPHPADVELTFMGDAVATWDGDTLVIDTIGLREWTLSASNGWHSDALHTIERLKHTDSTTVSYEITIDDPKIFTRPWSQTFQMKLHPTWALLEQVCEENNRCQGGNCTPSESQKAK
;
A
#
# COMPACT_ATOMS: atom_id res chain seq x y z
N MET A 1 -51.47 -13.25 -44.74
CA MET A 1 -50.16 -13.92 -44.70
C MET A 1 -49.04 -12.90 -44.51
N SER A 2 -49.17 -11.92 -43.59
CA SER A 2 -48.18 -10.84 -43.38
C SER A 2 -47.65 -10.74 -41.95
N THR A 3 -48.07 -11.54 -40.99
CA THR A 3 -47.79 -11.33 -39.58
C THR A 3 -46.67 -12.22 -38.99
N VAL A 4 -46.20 -13.24 -39.73
CA VAL A 4 -45.17 -14.17 -39.23
C VAL A 4 -43.74 -13.71 -39.56
N LYS A 5 -43.55 -12.99 -40.68
CA LYS A 5 -42.22 -12.49 -41.09
C LYS A 5 -41.76 -11.28 -40.27
N GLU A 6 -42.66 -10.42 -39.81
CA GLU A 6 -42.27 -9.25 -38.98
C GLU A 6 -41.87 -9.62 -37.55
N ARG A 7 -42.49 -10.67 -37.00
CA ARG A 7 -42.11 -11.15 -35.63
C ARG A 7 -40.72 -11.84 -35.58
N ALA A 8 -40.33 -12.50 -36.69
CA ALA A 8 -39.00 -13.12 -36.76
C ALA A 8 -37.88 -12.09 -36.91
N PHE A 9 -38.15 -10.95 -37.56
CA PHE A 9 -37.16 -9.88 -37.71
C PHE A 9 -36.95 -9.05 -36.43
N LEU A 10 -38.00 -8.86 -35.62
CA LEU A 10 -37.89 -8.18 -34.32
C LEU A 10 -37.13 -9.02 -33.26
N LEU A 11 -37.27 -10.35 -33.30
CA LEU A 11 -36.57 -11.25 -32.39
C LEU A 11 -35.05 -11.38 -32.71
N LEU A 12 -34.66 -11.21 -33.98
CA LEU A 12 -33.27 -11.25 -34.39
C LEU A 12 -32.50 -9.97 -34.01
N ILE A 13 -33.18 -8.82 -33.95
CA ILE A 13 -32.58 -7.53 -33.55
C ILE A 13 -32.41 -7.45 -32.03
N LEU A 14 -33.29 -8.08 -31.24
CA LEU A 14 -33.13 -8.12 -29.77
C LEU A 14 -32.00 -9.05 -29.31
N SER A 15 -31.61 -10.05 -30.08
CA SER A 15 -30.53 -10.98 -29.73
C SER A 15 -29.13 -10.42 -30.01
N LEU A 16 -28.97 -9.43 -30.91
CA LEU A 16 -27.70 -8.77 -31.16
C LEU A 16 -27.38 -7.65 -30.14
N GLY A 17 -28.37 -7.12 -29.43
CA GLY A 17 -28.20 -6.06 -28.43
C GLY A 17 -27.71 -6.55 -27.07
N ALA A 18 -27.87 -7.84 -26.76
CA ALA A 18 -27.50 -8.39 -25.43
C ALA A 18 -26.04 -8.86 -25.32
N ALA A 19 -25.31 -8.94 -26.42
CA ALA A 19 -23.92 -9.42 -26.44
C ALA A 19 -22.86 -8.34 -26.10
N HIS A 20 -23.27 -7.06 -25.98
CA HIS A 20 -22.31 -5.98 -25.71
C HIS A 20 -22.19 -5.55 -24.24
N LEU A 21 -22.90 -6.19 -23.31
CA LEU A 21 -22.92 -5.80 -21.89
C LEU A 21 -21.95 -6.60 -20.99
N LEU A 22 -21.15 -7.50 -21.56
CA LEU A 22 -20.19 -8.33 -20.80
C LEU A 22 -18.75 -8.21 -21.30
N ALA A 23 -18.41 -7.19 -22.08
CA ALA A 23 -17.01 -6.85 -22.29
C ALA A 23 -16.48 -6.19 -21.01
N GLY A 24 -16.03 -6.97 -20.04
CA GLY A 24 -15.21 -6.49 -18.95
C GLY A 24 -14.11 -5.60 -19.55
N GLN A 25 -13.95 -4.37 -19.05
CA GLN A 25 -12.94 -3.45 -19.58
C GLN A 25 -11.58 -4.17 -19.52
N SER A 26 -10.96 -4.34 -20.67
CA SER A 26 -9.66 -4.99 -20.76
C SER A 26 -8.62 -4.23 -19.93
N ILE A 27 -7.74 -4.96 -19.25
CA ILE A 27 -6.62 -4.38 -18.51
C ILE A 27 -5.80 -3.50 -19.47
N PRO A 28 -5.59 -2.21 -19.16
CA PRO A 28 -4.79 -1.33 -19.98
C PRO A 28 -3.34 -1.81 -20.02
N ARG A 29 -2.68 -1.65 -21.19
CA ARG A 29 -1.31 -2.12 -21.39
C ARG A 29 -0.39 -1.01 -21.89
N MET A 30 0.88 -1.14 -21.55
CA MET A 30 1.98 -0.36 -22.10
C MET A 30 2.31 -0.85 -23.53
N PRO A 31 3.07 -0.07 -24.33
CA PRO A 31 3.47 -0.48 -25.68
C PRO A 31 4.25 -1.81 -25.76
N ASP A 32 4.96 -2.18 -24.68
CA ASP A 32 5.67 -3.46 -24.54
C ASP A 32 4.77 -4.66 -24.16
N GLY A 33 3.45 -4.42 -24.07
CA GLY A 33 2.45 -5.41 -23.70
C GLY A 33 2.28 -5.66 -22.20
N LYS A 34 3.11 -5.07 -21.35
CA LYS A 34 2.97 -5.20 -19.89
C LYS A 34 1.75 -4.42 -19.36
N PRO A 35 1.11 -4.84 -18.27
CA PRO A 35 0.03 -4.07 -17.65
C PRO A 35 0.47 -2.64 -17.33
N LYS A 36 -0.44 -1.69 -17.54
CA LYS A 36 -0.20 -0.27 -17.27
C LYS A 36 -0.69 0.09 -15.87
N PHE A 37 0.24 0.41 -14.99
CA PHE A 37 -0.05 0.89 -13.63
C PHE A 37 -0.05 2.43 -13.51
N SER A 38 0.37 3.17 -14.54
CA SER A 38 0.40 4.64 -14.49
C SER A 38 -0.97 5.22 -14.17
N GLY A 39 -1.00 6.14 -13.21
CA GLY A 39 -2.22 6.82 -12.78
C GLY A 39 -2.14 7.23 -11.31
N VAL A 40 -3.19 7.85 -10.80
CA VAL A 40 -3.34 8.18 -9.38
C VAL A 40 -4.26 7.15 -8.73
N TRP A 41 -3.77 6.52 -7.69
CA TRP A 41 -4.42 5.44 -6.99
C TRP A 41 -4.75 5.85 -5.55
N ALA A 42 -5.89 5.42 -5.02
CA ALA A 42 -6.10 5.45 -3.58
C ALA A 42 -5.10 4.49 -2.92
N GLY A 43 -4.42 4.95 -1.90
CA GLY A 43 -3.50 4.12 -1.12
C GLY A 43 -4.21 2.92 -0.49
N PRO A 44 -3.46 1.84 -0.16
CA PRO A 44 -4.08 0.60 0.28
C PRO A 44 -4.79 0.71 1.63
N ALA A 45 -4.07 0.73 2.67
CA ALA A 45 -4.41 0.92 4.09
C ALA A 45 -3.19 0.56 4.93
N PHE A 46 -3.08 1.04 6.14
CA PHE A 46 -1.98 0.65 7.03
C PHE A 46 -1.97 -0.86 7.29
N LEU A 47 -0.75 -1.42 7.45
CA LEU A 47 -0.58 -2.78 7.92
C LEU A 47 -1.35 -2.99 9.22
N HIS A 48 -2.17 -4.01 9.22
CA HIS A 48 -2.85 -4.46 10.41
C HIS A 48 -2.00 -5.54 11.08
N VAL A 49 -1.17 -5.11 12.01
CA VAL A 49 -0.41 -6.02 12.87
C VAL A 49 -1.20 -6.18 14.15
N ALA A 50 -1.95 -7.29 14.24
CA ALA A 50 -2.79 -7.55 15.39
C ALA A 50 -1.96 -7.87 16.64
N GLY A 51 -2.19 -7.14 17.73
CA GLY A 51 -1.71 -7.46 19.07
C GLY A 51 -2.62 -8.45 19.80
N PRO A 52 -2.15 -9.04 20.91
CA PRO A 52 -2.93 -9.98 21.72
C PRO A 52 -4.20 -9.37 22.33
N ASP A 53 -4.21 -8.04 22.51
CA ASP A 53 -5.29 -7.29 23.17
C ASP A 53 -5.96 -6.27 22.23
N ASP A 54 -5.88 -6.45 20.90
CA ASP A 54 -6.49 -5.54 19.94
C ASP A 54 -8.02 -5.67 19.91
N THR A 55 -8.63 -5.39 21.07
CA THR A 55 -10.09 -5.33 21.26
C THR A 55 -10.66 -3.97 20.88
N ASP A 56 -9.82 -2.96 20.65
CA ASP A 56 -10.23 -1.57 20.51
C ASP A 56 -10.37 -1.05 19.08
N THR A 57 -10.16 -1.90 18.07
CA THR A 57 -10.44 -1.49 16.68
C THR A 57 -11.88 -1.83 16.28
N PRO A 58 -12.81 -0.85 16.27
CA PRO A 58 -14.24 -1.09 15.96
C PRO A 58 -14.50 -1.59 14.53
N ARG A 59 -13.48 -1.84 13.74
CA ARG A 59 -13.59 -2.24 12.32
C ARG A 59 -13.22 -3.69 12.02
N VAL A 60 -12.71 -4.45 12.98
CA VAL A 60 -12.43 -5.88 12.80
C VAL A 60 -13.54 -6.69 13.44
N THR A 61 -14.60 -6.95 12.68
CA THR A 61 -15.78 -7.70 13.15
C THR A 61 -15.52 -9.21 13.29
N SER A 62 -14.33 -9.71 12.89
CA SER A 62 -13.91 -11.09 13.13
C SER A 62 -12.38 -11.15 13.16
N PHE A 63 -11.83 -11.18 14.36
CA PHE A 63 -10.40 -11.33 14.57
C PHE A 63 -10.00 -12.80 14.38
N ASP A 64 -9.33 -13.08 13.28
CA ASP A 64 -8.74 -14.40 13.03
C ASP A 64 -7.28 -14.41 13.52
N ARG A 65 -7.06 -15.01 14.70
CA ARG A 65 -5.72 -15.15 15.29
C ARG A 65 -4.73 -15.90 14.37
N SER A 66 -5.22 -16.69 13.42
CA SER A 66 -4.36 -17.37 12.43
C SER A 66 -3.71 -16.39 11.43
N ARG A 67 -4.24 -15.17 11.35
CA ARG A 67 -3.71 -14.08 10.52
C ARG A 67 -2.80 -13.11 11.26
N MET A 68 -2.55 -13.35 12.55
CA MET A 68 -1.59 -12.53 13.30
C MET A 68 -0.18 -12.68 12.71
N ALA A 69 0.57 -11.59 12.74
CA ALA A 69 1.99 -11.63 12.42
C ALA A 69 2.69 -12.68 13.31
N PRO A 70 3.52 -13.54 12.75
CA PRO A 70 4.13 -14.67 13.46
C PRO A 70 5.35 -14.21 14.28
N PHE A 71 5.14 -13.49 15.36
CA PHE A 71 6.20 -12.95 16.19
C PHE A 71 7.15 -14.02 16.76
N LEU A 72 8.41 -13.68 16.86
CA LEU A 72 9.37 -14.40 17.70
C LEU A 72 8.95 -14.31 19.18
N PRO A 73 9.27 -15.31 20.01
CA PRO A 73 9.01 -15.26 21.43
C PRO A 73 9.57 -13.99 22.09
N GLY A 74 8.72 -13.18 22.69
CA GLY A 74 9.06 -11.92 23.33
C GLY A 74 9.22 -10.71 22.39
N ALA A 75 9.22 -10.89 21.07
CA ALA A 75 9.26 -9.79 20.10
C ALA A 75 7.95 -8.99 20.08
N GLU A 76 6.83 -9.66 20.28
CA GLU A 76 5.51 -9.03 20.33
C GLU A 76 5.43 -7.93 21.40
N ALA A 77 5.92 -8.18 22.60
CA ALA A 77 5.95 -7.20 23.68
C ALA A 77 6.86 -6.00 23.40
N LYS A 78 7.90 -6.19 22.58
CA LYS A 78 8.77 -5.09 22.13
C LYS A 78 8.11 -4.31 20.99
N PHE A 79 7.34 -4.97 20.15
CA PHE A 79 6.65 -4.38 19.02
C PHE A 79 5.49 -3.48 19.48
N PHE A 80 4.66 -3.96 20.43
CA PHE A 80 3.52 -3.22 20.99
C PHE A 80 3.87 -2.55 22.32
N GLN A 81 4.88 -1.69 22.31
CA GLN A 81 5.24 -0.94 23.51
C GLN A 81 4.16 0.09 23.86
N LYS A 82 3.95 0.29 25.16
CA LYS A 82 3.10 1.39 25.63
C LYS A 82 3.78 2.72 25.27
N PRO A 83 2.99 3.73 24.85
CA PRO A 83 3.54 5.06 24.62
C PRO A 83 4.31 5.56 25.83
N THR A 84 5.51 6.08 25.59
CA THR A 84 6.40 6.60 26.62
C THR A 84 6.20 8.09 26.85
N GLY A 85 5.58 8.79 25.88
CA GLY A 85 5.51 10.23 25.77
C GLY A 85 6.67 10.86 25.02
N ASP A 86 7.70 10.06 24.66
CA ASP A 86 8.75 10.48 23.74
C ASP A 86 8.30 10.19 22.29
N LEU A 87 7.97 11.25 21.54
CA LEU A 87 7.46 11.12 20.18
C LEU A 87 8.46 10.48 19.23
N LEU A 88 9.76 10.69 19.43
CA LEU A 88 10.78 10.05 18.60
C LEU A 88 10.75 8.52 18.75
N HIS A 89 10.42 8.04 19.94
CA HIS A 89 10.27 6.63 20.24
C HIS A 89 8.86 6.10 19.88
N ASP A 90 7.82 6.86 20.21
CA ASP A 90 6.44 6.38 20.11
C ASP A 90 5.91 6.46 18.67
N ASP A 91 6.01 7.62 18.04
CA ASP A 91 5.68 7.84 16.63
C ASP A 91 6.44 9.04 16.04
N PRO A 92 7.61 8.81 15.44
CA PRO A 92 8.44 9.90 14.91
C PRO A 92 7.77 10.70 13.79
N THR A 93 6.73 10.20 13.15
CA THR A 93 5.99 10.96 12.12
C THR A 93 5.24 12.15 12.71
N ALA A 94 4.92 12.12 14.01
CA ALA A 94 4.39 13.27 14.73
C ALA A 94 5.38 14.46 14.79
N LEU A 95 6.66 14.20 14.58
CA LEU A 95 7.73 15.20 14.47
C LEU A 95 8.07 15.53 13.00
N CYS A 96 7.21 15.17 12.05
CA CYS A 96 7.44 15.30 10.62
C CYS A 96 8.68 14.53 10.11
N LEU A 97 9.07 13.47 10.81
CA LEU A 97 10.06 12.53 10.30
C LEU A 97 9.38 11.55 9.33
N PRO A 98 10.13 10.97 8.39
CA PRO A 98 9.57 10.08 7.38
C PRO A 98 8.76 8.92 7.96
N ASP A 99 7.65 8.54 7.32
CA ASP A 99 6.95 7.29 7.63
C ASP A 99 7.86 6.07 7.38
N GLY A 100 8.67 6.13 6.35
CA GLY A 100 9.51 5.03 5.92
C GLY A 100 8.72 3.91 5.21
N HIS A 101 9.44 3.06 4.48
CA HIS A 101 8.83 1.87 3.88
C HIS A 101 8.81 0.72 4.92
N PRO A 102 7.74 -0.07 5.04
CA PRO A 102 6.54 -0.10 4.18
C PRO A 102 5.39 0.82 4.63
N ARG A 103 5.49 1.51 5.75
CA ARG A 103 4.40 2.32 6.31
C ARG A 103 3.92 3.37 5.31
N GLU A 104 4.84 4.07 4.62
CA GLU A 104 4.51 5.06 3.58
C GLU A 104 3.74 4.43 2.42
N ALA A 105 4.20 3.27 1.92
CA ALA A 105 3.57 2.58 0.79
C ALA A 105 2.15 2.10 1.12
N LEU A 106 1.84 1.91 2.39
CA LEU A 106 0.57 1.42 2.90
C LEU A 106 -0.30 2.52 3.50
N ALA A 107 0.17 3.76 3.49
CA ALA A 107 -0.63 4.90 3.94
C ALA A 107 -1.88 5.09 3.07
N PRO A 108 -3.06 5.38 3.65
CA PRO A 108 -4.32 5.49 2.91
C PRO A 108 -4.48 6.84 2.19
N TYR A 109 -3.37 7.38 1.69
CA TYR A 109 -3.30 8.62 0.92
C TYR A 109 -3.11 8.31 -0.56
N ALA A 110 -3.32 9.31 -1.42
CA ALA A 110 -3.15 9.13 -2.85
C ALA A 110 -1.67 8.81 -3.20
N GLN A 111 -1.51 7.91 -4.18
CA GLN A 111 -0.21 7.54 -4.73
C GLN A 111 -0.27 7.68 -6.25
N GLN A 112 0.70 8.34 -6.84
CA GLN A 112 0.82 8.41 -8.29
C GLN A 112 1.91 7.47 -8.78
N ILE A 113 1.53 6.55 -9.66
CA ILE A 113 2.47 5.66 -10.34
C ILE A 113 2.76 6.23 -11.73
N VAL A 114 4.04 6.39 -12.05
CA VAL A 114 4.55 6.72 -13.39
C VAL A 114 5.39 5.54 -13.85
N GLN A 115 4.97 4.89 -14.92
CA GLN A 115 5.62 3.69 -15.43
C GLN A 115 6.24 3.95 -16.80
N THR A 116 7.46 3.48 -16.97
CA THR A 116 8.16 3.36 -18.25
C THR A 116 8.47 1.89 -18.53
N SER A 117 9.19 1.57 -19.61
CA SER A 117 9.64 0.19 -19.90
C SER A 117 10.73 -0.31 -18.96
N ASP A 118 11.48 0.56 -18.33
CA ASP A 118 12.69 0.27 -17.55
C ASP A 118 12.62 0.71 -16.09
N SER A 119 11.55 1.44 -15.71
CA SER A 119 11.37 1.91 -14.34
C SER A 119 9.90 2.15 -13.97
N VAL A 120 9.64 2.09 -12.67
CA VAL A 120 8.42 2.56 -12.04
C VAL A 120 8.79 3.62 -11.01
N VAL A 121 8.14 4.78 -11.09
CA VAL A 121 8.25 5.83 -10.07
C VAL A 121 6.94 5.88 -9.30
N ILE A 122 7.01 5.80 -7.98
CA ILE A 122 5.86 5.96 -7.10
C ILE A 122 6.05 7.25 -6.31
N LEU A 123 5.11 8.17 -6.48
CA LEU A 123 5.04 9.43 -5.74
C LEU A 123 3.94 9.29 -4.69
N TYR A 124 4.26 9.57 -3.44
CA TYR A 124 3.32 9.50 -2.32
C TYR A 124 2.84 10.92 -1.97
N GLU A 125 1.53 11.09 -1.76
CA GLU A 125 0.96 12.37 -1.35
C GLU A 125 1.39 12.71 0.07
N TYR A 126 1.39 11.70 0.96
CA TYR A 126 1.80 11.89 2.34
C TYR A 126 3.32 12.09 2.43
N MET A 127 3.76 13.08 3.18
CA MET A 127 5.17 13.44 3.39
C MET A 127 5.99 13.70 2.11
N HIS A 128 5.39 13.67 0.91
CA HIS A 128 6.04 13.91 -0.41
C HIS A 128 7.22 12.98 -0.72
N PHE A 129 7.22 11.77 -0.19
CA PHE A 129 8.24 10.80 -0.55
C PHE A 129 8.03 10.24 -1.95
N PHE A 130 9.07 9.67 -2.50
CA PHE A 130 9.01 8.96 -3.77
C PHE A 130 9.98 7.79 -3.80
N ARG A 131 9.70 6.83 -4.68
CA ARG A 131 10.59 5.72 -4.98
C ARG A 131 10.82 5.67 -6.48
N VAL A 132 12.09 5.57 -6.91
CA VAL A 132 12.47 5.30 -8.29
C VAL A 132 12.95 3.86 -8.36
N ILE A 133 12.18 3.00 -9.00
CA ILE A 133 12.33 1.55 -8.95
C ILE A 133 12.73 1.05 -10.34
N PRO A 134 13.99 0.67 -10.58
CA PRO A 134 14.42 0.11 -11.87
C PRO A 134 13.81 -1.27 -12.09
N ILE A 135 13.43 -1.57 -13.34
CA ILE A 135 12.90 -2.88 -13.75
C ILE A 135 14.03 -3.72 -14.35
N GLY A 136 14.12 -4.99 -13.90
CA GLY A 136 15.08 -5.95 -14.44
C GLY A 136 16.53 -5.67 -14.07
N LYS A 137 16.76 -4.88 -13.04
CA LYS A 137 18.10 -4.61 -12.48
C LYS A 137 18.25 -5.34 -11.14
N PRO A 138 19.45 -5.80 -10.79
CA PRO A 138 19.72 -6.28 -9.44
C PRO A 138 19.88 -5.11 -8.47
N HIS A 139 19.78 -5.39 -7.17
CA HIS A 139 20.23 -4.47 -6.13
C HIS A 139 21.73 -4.18 -6.28
N PRO A 140 22.20 -2.98 -5.87
CA PRO A 140 23.63 -2.68 -5.80
C PRO A 140 24.32 -3.61 -4.77
N ALA A 141 25.63 -3.82 -4.93
CA ALA A 141 26.38 -4.66 -4.01
C ALA A 141 26.48 -4.04 -2.59
N ASP A 142 26.55 -2.72 -2.53
CA ASP A 142 26.64 -1.94 -1.30
C ASP A 142 25.35 -1.14 -1.12
N VAL A 143 24.39 -1.69 -0.37
CA VAL A 143 23.11 -1.04 -0.08
C VAL A 143 23.21 -0.26 1.21
N GLU A 144 22.99 1.05 1.14
CA GLU A 144 22.89 1.91 2.32
C GLU A 144 21.53 1.74 3.00
N LEU A 145 21.52 1.82 4.34
CA LEU A 145 20.29 1.78 5.12
C LEU A 145 19.58 3.14 5.06
N THR A 146 18.42 3.17 4.44
CA THR A 146 17.59 4.38 4.30
C THR A 146 16.17 4.17 4.83
N PHE A 147 15.36 5.22 4.92
CA PHE A 147 13.96 5.11 5.29
C PHE A 147 13.12 4.36 4.25
N MET A 148 13.46 4.49 2.98
CA MET A 148 12.69 3.92 1.86
C MET A 148 13.31 2.65 1.28
N GLY A 149 14.52 2.30 1.73
CA GLY A 149 15.29 1.15 1.23
C GLY A 149 15.78 1.35 -0.21
N ASP A 150 16.37 0.29 -0.74
CA ASP A 150 16.69 0.11 -2.15
C ASP A 150 15.66 -0.84 -2.76
N ALA A 151 14.98 -0.41 -3.81
CA ALA A 151 13.91 -1.16 -4.44
C ALA A 151 14.24 -1.46 -5.90
N VAL A 152 14.02 -2.71 -6.31
CA VAL A 152 14.10 -3.15 -7.71
C VAL A 152 12.82 -3.88 -8.10
N ALA A 153 12.48 -3.87 -9.38
CA ALA A 153 11.28 -4.53 -9.87
C ALA A 153 11.58 -5.59 -10.92
N THR A 154 10.71 -6.59 -10.99
CA THR A 154 10.68 -7.61 -12.03
C THR A 154 9.24 -7.91 -12.44
N TRP A 155 9.07 -8.57 -13.59
CA TRP A 155 7.77 -9.02 -14.05
C TRP A 155 7.60 -10.52 -13.84
N ASP A 156 6.57 -10.93 -13.13
CA ASP A 156 6.08 -12.29 -13.04
C ASP A 156 4.75 -12.38 -13.82
N GLY A 157 4.84 -12.72 -15.11
CA GLY A 157 3.71 -12.63 -16.03
C GLY A 157 3.16 -11.19 -16.13
N ASP A 158 1.92 -11.01 -15.68
CA ASP A 158 1.21 -9.72 -15.59
C ASP A 158 1.29 -9.07 -14.19
N THR A 159 2.09 -9.62 -13.29
CA THR A 159 2.31 -9.08 -11.95
C THR A 159 3.62 -8.31 -11.91
N LEU A 160 3.58 -7.06 -11.47
CA LEU A 160 4.77 -6.29 -11.10
C LEU A 160 5.19 -6.72 -9.70
N VAL A 161 6.42 -7.21 -9.57
CA VAL A 161 7.00 -7.63 -8.29
C VAL A 161 8.09 -6.63 -7.93
N ILE A 162 7.98 -6.00 -6.77
CA ILE A 162 8.96 -5.05 -6.25
C ILE A 162 9.62 -5.69 -5.03
N ASP A 163 10.92 -5.78 -5.06
CA ASP A 163 11.79 -6.29 -4.00
C ASP A 163 12.47 -5.10 -3.33
N THR A 164 12.45 -5.03 -1.99
CA THR A 164 13.03 -3.90 -1.25
C THR A 164 13.86 -4.39 -0.07
N ILE A 165 15.10 -3.98 -0.04
CA ILE A 165 16.09 -4.24 1.04
C ILE A 165 16.73 -2.93 1.50
N GLY A 166 17.67 -3.00 2.44
CA GLY A 166 18.42 -1.81 2.88
C GLY A 166 17.55 -0.82 3.67
N LEU A 167 16.56 -1.33 4.38
CA LEU A 167 15.72 -0.53 5.26
C LEU A 167 16.40 -0.32 6.61
N ARG A 168 16.52 0.94 7.05
CA ARG A 168 16.98 1.21 8.41
C ARG A 168 15.92 0.82 9.43
N GLU A 169 16.32 0.47 10.64
CA GLU A 169 15.37 0.25 11.74
C GLU A 169 14.44 1.46 11.90
N TRP A 170 13.12 1.23 11.77
CA TRP A 170 12.11 2.29 11.76
C TRP A 170 10.70 1.76 12.03
N THR A 171 9.69 2.62 11.90
CA THR A 171 8.29 2.25 12.12
C THR A 171 7.76 1.35 11.00
N LEU A 172 7.13 0.23 11.37
CA LEU A 172 6.48 -0.69 10.45
C LEU A 172 5.02 -0.29 10.19
N SER A 173 4.34 0.24 11.20
CA SER A 173 2.92 0.58 11.12
C SER A 173 2.60 1.82 11.97
N ALA A 174 1.40 2.38 11.76
CA ALA A 174 0.89 3.51 12.55
C ALA A 174 0.58 3.17 14.02
N SER A 175 0.73 1.91 14.43
CA SER A 175 0.41 1.42 15.79
C SER A 175 1.66 1.16 16.64
N ASN A 176 2.66 2.03 16.56
CA ASN A 176 3.92 1.95 17.34
C ASN A 176 4.74 0.69 17.10
N GLY A 177 4.52 -0.02 16.00
CA GLY A 177 5.33 -1.18 15.64
C GLY A 177 6.58 -0.78 14.89
N TRP A 178 7.73 -1.35 15.28
CA TRP A 178 9.03 -1.12 14.65
C TRP A 178 9.48 -2.37 13.90
N HIS A 179 10.15 -2.18 12.78
CA HIS A 179 10.91 -3.23 12.09
C HIS A 179 12.40 -3.05 12.34
N SER A 180 13.16 -4.11 12.15
CA SER A 180 14.60 -4.06 12.23
C SER A 180 15.26 -3.66 10.90
N ASP A 181 16.57 -3.47 10.91
CA ASP A 181 17.41 -3.28 9.72
C ASP A 181 17.57 -4.56 8.86
N ALA A 182 17.03 -5.69 9.32
CA ALA A 182 16.97 -6.93 8.56
C ALA A 182 15.65 -7.07 7.76
N LEU A 183 14.76 -6.06 7.80
CA LEU A 183 13.52 -6.10 7.06
C LEU A 183 13.78 -6.20 5.56
N HIS A 184 13.12 -7.16 4.95
CA HIS A 184 12.99 -7.36 3.51
C HIS A 184 11.50 -7.34 3.17
N THR A 185 11.10 -6.65 2.12
CA THR A 185 9.70 -6.65 1.66
C THR A 185 9.60 -7.04 0.20
N ILE A 186 8.53 -7.79 -0.13
CA ILE A 186 8.17 -8.10 -1.52
C ILE A 186 6.75 -7.60 -1.75
N GLU A 187 6.60 -6.66 -2.69
CA GLU A 187 5.31 -6.12 -3.10
C GLU A 187 4.89 -6.76 -4.44
N ARG A 188 3.62 -7.12 -4.58
CA ARG A 188 3.07 -7.72 -5.80
C ARG A 188 1.83 -6.94 -6.23
N LEU A 189 1.94 -6.25 -7.35
CA LEU A 189 0.85 -5.46 -7.94
C LEU A 189 0.28 -6.22 -9.14
N LYS A 190 -1.02 -6.50 -9.11
CA LYS A 190 -1.72 -7.20 -10.18
C LYS A 190 -3.09 -6.56 -10.43
N HIS A 191 -3.37 -6.20 -11.66
CA HIS A 191 -4.71 -5.77 -12.04
C HIS A 191 -5.74 -6.88 -11.84
N THR A 192 -6.82 -6.60 -11.14
CA THR A 192 -8.02 -7.46 -11.08
C THR A 192 -9.05 -7.02 -12.11
N ASP A 193 -9.06 -5.76 -12.47
CA ASP A 193 -9.83 -5.14 -13.56
C ASP A 193 -9.10 -3.87 -14.04
N SER A 194 -9.72 -3.10 -14.96
CA SER A 194 -9.11 -1.90 -15.54
C SER A 194 -8.85 -0.76 -14.54
N THR A 195 -9.51 -0.77 -13.39
CA THR A 195 -9.50 0.30 -12.38
C THR A 195 -9.12 -0.18 -10.98
N THR A 196 -8.85 -1.47 -10.83
CA THR A 196 -8.52 -2.08 -9.53
C THR A 196 -7.23 -2.87 -9.64
N VAL A 197 -6.35 -2.65 -8.68
CA VAL A 197 -5.11 -3.42 -8.48
C VAL A 197 -5.19 -4.16 -7.15
N SER A 198 -4.95 -5.47 -7.18
CA SER A 198 -4.59 -6.23 -5.98
C SER A 198 -3.15 -5.91 -5.63
N TYR A 199 -2.93 -5.39 -4.46
CA TYR A 199 -1.61 -5.09 -3.90
C TYR A 199 -1.37 -6.02 -2.72
N GLU A 200 -0.39 -6.91 -2.85
CA GLU A 200 0.06 -7.79 -1.79
C GLU A 200 1.45 -7.36 -1.34
N ILE A 201 1.67 -7.29 -0.04
CA ILE A 201 2.98 -7.07 0.54
C ILE A 201 3.35 -8.21 1.47
N THR A 202 4.54 -8.74 1.30
CA THR A 202 5.18 -9.71 2.20
C THR A 202 6.20 -8.98 3.06
N ILE A 203 6.13 -9.24 4.36
CA ILE A 203 7.03 -8.73 5.39
C ILE A 203 7.91 -9.90 5.85
N ASP A 204 9.21 -9.77 5.69
CA ASP A 204 10.21 -10.73 6.15
C ASP A 204 11.24 -10.01 7.02
N ASP A 205 11.09 -10.13 8.32
CA ASP A 205 12.03 -9.58 9.30
C ASP A 205 12.38 -10.68 10.32
N PRO A 206 13.49 -11.40 10.10
CA PRO A 206 13.87 -12.54 10.92
C PRO A 206 14.29 -12.15 12.36
N LYS A 207 14.45 -10.86 12.65
CA LYS A 207 14.70 -10.37 14.02
C LYS A 207 13.40 -10.13 14.80
N ILE A 208 12.25 -10.07 14.11
CA ILE A 208 10.94 -9.79 14.70
C ILE A 208 9.99 -10.98 14.53
N PHE A 209 10.00 -11.66 13.37
CA PHE A 209 9.05 -12.70 13.02
C PHE A 209 9.72 -14.07 12.81
N THR A 210 8.98 -15.14 13.08
CA THR A 210 9.45 -16.53 12.91
C THR A 210 9.47 -16.98 11.45
N ARG A 211 8.73 -16.30 10.58
CA ARG A 211 8.61 -16.55 9.14
C ARG A 211 8.06 -15.31 8.44
N PRO A 212 8.24 -15.19 7.11
CA PRO A 212 7.55 -14.18 6.32
C PRO A 212 6.02 -14.30 6.43
N TRP A 213 5.33 -13.18 6.33
CA TRP A 213 3.87 -13.09 6.33
C TRP A 213 3.40 -12.00 5.38
N SER A 214 2.17 -12.09 4.87
CA SER A 214 1.68 -11.19 3.83
C SER A 214 0.31 -10.64 4.17
N GLN A 215 0.04 -9.44 3.65
CA GLN A 215 -1.31 -8.86 3.61
C GLN A 215 -1.63 -8.41 2.18
N THR A 216 -2.93 -8.48 1.83
CA THR A 216 -3.41 -8.09 0.52
C THR A 216 -4.45 -6.99 0.65
N PHE A 217 -4.32 -5.97 -0.18
CA PHE A 217 -5.17 -4.80 -0.26
C PHE A 217 -5.72 -4.62 -1.66
N GLN A 218 -6.71 -3.72 -1.81
CA GLN A 218 -7.22 -3.29 -3.10
C GLN A 218 -6.94 -1.80 -3.27
N MET A 219 -6.25 -1.45 -4.35
CA MET A 219 -6.05 -0.06 -4.75
C MET A 219 -7.01 0.29 -5.87
N LYS A 220 -7.65 1.44 -5.80
CA LYS A 220 -8.58 1.94 -6.82
C LYS A 220 -7.98 3.10 -7.60
N LEU A 221 -8.10 3.03 -8.93
CA LEU A 221 -7.71 4.10 -9.82
C LEU A 221 -8.68 5.27 -9.74
N HIS A 222 -8.16 6.47 -9.59
CA HIS A 222 -8.92 7.72 -9.58
C HIS A 222 -8.45 8.64 -10.72
N PRO A 223 -9.03 8.53 -11.92
CA PRO A 223 -8.54 9.25 -13.10
C PRO A 223 -8.61 10.78 -13.00
N THR A 224 -9.44 11.29 -12.09
CA THR A 224 -9.65 12.74 -11.88
C THR A 224 -8.87 13.29 -10.69
N TRP A 225 -8.19 12.44 -9.94
CA TRP A 225 -7.37 12.89 -8.82
C TRP A 225 -6.01 13.39 -9.30
N ALA A 226 -5.47 14.35 -8.55
CA ALA A 226 -4.07 14.73 -8.57
C ALA A 226 -3.52 14.60 -7.15
N LEU A 227 -2.21 14.43 -7.01
CA LEU A 227 -1.58 14.52 -5.70
C LEU A 227 -1.75 15.94 -5.18
N LEU A 228 -2.14 16.05 -3.93
CA LEU A 228 -2.24 17.33 -3.24
C LEU A 228 -0.91 17.66 -2.56
N GLU A 229 -0.67 18.94 -2.36
CA GLU A 229 0.42 19.39 -1.50
C GLU A 229 0.07 19.08 -0.05
N GLN A 230 0.96 18.35 0.63
CA GLN A 230 0.81 18.02 2.04
C GLN A 230 2.04 18.52 2.79
N VAL A 231 1.88 19.49 3.67
CA VAL A 231 2.98 20.06 4.47
C VAL A 231 2.79 19.60 5.91
N CYS A 232 3.66 18.70 6.37
CA CYS A 232 3.55 18.09 7.69
C CYS A 232 3.58 19.14 8.82
N GLU A 233 4.38 20.20 8.66
CA GLU A 233 4.50 21.26 9.65
C GLU A 233 3.24 22.14 9.74
N GLU A 234 2.42 22.20 8.68
CA GLU A 234 1.15 22.92 8.72
C GLU A 234 0.18 22.27 9.72
N ASN A 235 -0.25 23.03 10.69
CA ASN A 235 -1.11 22.54 11.78
C ASN A 235 -0.50 21.38 12.59
N ASN A 236 0.80 21.16 12.54
CA ASN A 236 1.46 20.19 13.39
C ASN A 236 1.37 20.64 14.85
N ARG A 237 0.65 19.86 15.66
CA ARG A 237 0.41 20.16 17.08
C ARG A 237 1.48 19.57 18.01
N CYS A 238 2.47 18.91 17.44
CA CYS A 238 3.55 18.27 18.18
C CYS A 238 4.89 18.99 18.02
N GLN A 239 4.89 20.25 17.58
CA GLN A 239 6.12 21.02 17.42
C GLN A 239 6.91 21.09 18.73
N GLY A 240 8.22 20.91 18.64
CA GLY A 240 9.11 20.92 19.80
C GLY A 240 8.95 19.72 20.74
N GLY A 241 8.33 18.64 20.28
CA GLY A 241 8.16 17.41 21.07
C GLY A 241 6.94 17.41 22.01
N ASN A 242 6.18 18.49 22.05
CA ASN A 242 4.99 18.60 22.89
C ASN A 242 3.73 18.70 22.03
N CYS A 243 2.89 17.65 22.06
CA CYS A 243 1.61 17.69 21.36
C CYS A 243 0.57 18.49 22.12
N THR A 244 -0.04 19.50 21.46
CA THR A 244 -1.17 20.23 22.03
C THR A 244 -2.48 19.50 21.68
N PRO A 245 -3.39 19.28 22.65
CA PRO A 245 -4.68 18.66 22.39
C PRO A 245 -5.50 19.44 21.35
N SER A 246 -6.26 18.73 20.51
CA SER A 246 -7.23 19.35 19.63
C SER A 246 -8.35 20.04 20.43
N GLU A 247 -9.03 21.03 19.83
CA GLU A 247 -10.15 21.69 20.50
C GLU A 247 -11.26 20.70 20.89
N SER A 248 -11.48 19.68 20.09
CA SER A 248 -12.43 18.59 20.39
C SER A 248 -12.00 17.72 21.58
N GLN A 249 -10.71 17.68 21.91
CA GLN A 249 -10.17 16.98 23.08
C GLN A 249 -10.15 17.85 24.35
N LYS A 250 -10.19 19.17 24.20
CA LYS A 250 -10.28 20.11 25.32
C LYS A 250 -11.70 20.24 25.89
N ALA A 251 -12.71 19.77 25.14
CA ALA A 251 -14.13 19.86 25.48
C ALA A 251 -14.68 18.63 26.22
N LYS A 252 -13.84 17.68 26.62
CA LYS A 252 -14.15 16.53 27.46
C LYS A 252 -13.43 16.68 28.78
#